data_ac62ca0b79d46fa74704f1ee70698a87
#
_entry.id   ac62ca0b79d46fa74704f1ee70698a87
#
_cell.length_a   1.000
_cell.length_b   1.000
_cell.length_c   1.000
_cell.angle_alpha   90.00
_cell.angle_beta   90.00
_cell.angle_gamma   90.00
#
_symmetry.space_group_name_H-M   'P 1'
#
loop_
_entity.id
_entity.type
_entity.pdbx_description
1 polymer ?
#
loop_
_entity_poly.entity_id
_entity_poly.type
_entity_poly.pdbx_seq_one_letter_code
_entity_poly.pdbx_strand_id
1 'polypeptide(L)'
;SSSNNNNNTSNIIITLHNGPSNGNGIGNSNVDINGSSVTGNGNSNGAAKVPARTYEPRERHIITKNVIVIGLAFMIHFTAFHGTSNLQSSVNSDKALGTTTLAVIYGSLILSNIFLPMTVIRWFGCHLTMALSFFAYMPFIAAQFFPRFETLIPAGLMVGLGGGPLWCSKCTYLSTVAEALTKVRGNESRKDVNTVKFFGLFFIFYQMAQVWGNLISSSVLSFTSSAVEEVNATLEALVTPPPSESNVGEICGARFCPGIGAEVNPNLTPPEPAQIQLLTSIFLICMAIAVVLMMFGVNSLKRYGVRRNDSGDGLSGLRLLTVTLNLLRKRRQLLILPITMFIGLEEAFLAVDYTRSFVACGWGISKIGFAMICFGVANAIAAGIAGALVEKLGRITLFVACALLNASLFVYMFLYEAREGDYIMYCAFAAIWGICDGVWLVVVNAFYGILFPNHLIAGYSNFRLWESTGSVIGYIISSQLCTSTKLVILLCVLGIGSAGYGITEYRLRRKQKALELMLSD
;
A
#
# COMPACT_ATOMS: atom_id res chain seq x y z
N SER A 1 22.12 49.73 -6.76
CA SER A 1 21.02 49.54 -7.71
C SER A 1 20.54 48.10 -7.64
N SER A 2 19.40 47.98 -7.00
CA SER A 2 18.63 46.77 -6.79
C SER A 2 17.92 46.33 -8.07
N SER A 3 17.86 45.04 -8.34
CA SER A 3 16.84 44.46 -9.20
C SER A 3 16.25 43.22 -8.53
N ASN A 4 14.99 43.40 -8.12
CA ASN A 4 14.07 42.35 -7.69
C ASN A 4 13.72 41.44 -8.89
N ASN A 5 13.90 40.14 -8.74
CA ASN A 5 13.27 39.15 -9.61
C ASN A 5 12.18 38.41 -8.82
N ASN A 6 10.95 38.85 -9.05
CA ASN A 6 9.73 38.15 -8.64
C ASN A 6 9.47 37.01 -9.65
N ASN A 7 9.67 35.77 -9.26
CA ASN A 7 9.14 34.62 -9.98
C ASN A 7 7.70 34.31 -9.50
N ASN A 8 6.74 34.86 -10.23
CA ASN A 8 5.34 34.46 -10.15
C ASN A 8 5.16 33.10 -10.85
N THR A 9 5.00 32.04 -10.08
CA THR A 9 4.53 30.74 -10.59
C THR A 9 3.00 30.80 -10.68
N SER A 10 2.49 31.05 -11.87
CA SER A 10 1.05 31.06 -12.16
C SER A 10 0.50 29.64 -12.14
N ASN A 11 -0.35 29.34 -11.16
CA ASN A 11 -1.18 28.14 -11.13
C ASN A 11 -2.29 28.24 -12.19
N ILE A 12 -2.14 27.54 -13.30
CA ILE A 12 -3.18 27.45 -14.34
C ILE A 12 -4.15 26.33 -13.95
N ILE A 13 -5.35 26.72 -13.53
CA ILE A 13 -6.51 25.82 -13.38
C ILE A 13 -7.12 25.66 -14.77
N ILE A 14 -6.95 24.49 -15.38
CA ILE A 14 -7.58 24.17 -16.67
C ILE A 14 -8.98 23.61 -16.41
N THR A 15 -10.00 24.43 -16.66
CA THR A 15 -11.41 24.00 -16.74
C THR A 15 -11.68 23.50 -18.17
N LEU A 16 -11.82 22.19 -18.35
CA LEU A 16 -12.18 21.60 -19.67
C LEU A 16 -13.69 21.74 -19.91
N HIS A 17 -14.08 22.57 -20.86
CA HIS A 17 -15.43 22.60 -21.42
C HIS A 17 -15.69 21.35 -22.28
N ASN A 18 -16.81 20.68 -22.02
CA ASN A 18 -17.34 19.60 -22.87
C ASN A 18 -17.97 20.20 -24.13
N GLY A 19 -17.68 19.63 -25.28
CA GLY A 19 -18.31 19.93 -26.56
C GLY A 19 -19.75 19.36 -26.67
N PRO A 20 -20.51 19.77 -27.68
CA PRO A 20 -21.97 19.85 -27.64
C PRO A 20 -22.68 18.52 -27.90
N SER A 21 -23.77 18.29 -27.19
CA SER A 21 -24.84 17.38 -27.63
C SER A 21 -26.12 18.20 -27.91
N ASN A 22 -26.68 18.00 -29.10
CA ASN A 22 -27.89 18.63 -29.63
C ASN A 22 -29.13 18.43 -28.74
N GLY A 23 -29.94 19.47 -28.64
CA GLY A 23 -31.33 19.36 -28.20
C GLY A 23 -31.97 20.69 -27.81
N ASN A 24 -32.74 21.23 -28.74
CA ASN A 24 -33.63 22.39 -28.74
C ASN A 24 -34.18 22.90 -27.39
N GLY A 25 -34.13 24.22 -27.21
CA GLY A 25 -34.89 24.93 -26.20
C GLY A 25 -34.52 26.44 -26.17
N ILE A 26 -35.30 27.26 -26.81
CA ILE A 26 -35.19 28.74 -26.92
C ILE A 26 -35.43 29.37 -25.55
N GLY A 27 -34.53 30.22 -25.12
CA GLY A 27 -34.71 31.09 -23.93
C GLY A 27 -33.63 32.16 -23.86
N ASN A 28 -33.86 33.30 -24.48
CA ASN A 28 -33.04 34.51 -24.34
C ASN A 28 -33.11 35.06 -22.91
N SER A 29 -31.96 35.38 -22.33
CA SER A 29 -31.88 36.39 -21.28
C SER A 29 -30.52 37.08 -21.30
N ASN A 30 -30.56 38.37 -21.60
CA ASN A 30 -29.46 39.33 -21.59
C ASN A 30 -28.88 39.46 -20.17
N VAL A 31 -27.58 39.54 -20.09
CA VAL A 31 -26.88 39.97 -18.86
C VAL A 31 -26.55 41.43 -18.98
N ASP A 32 -27.24 42.27 -18.19
CA ASP A 32 -26.87 43.68 -17.99
C ASP A 32 -25.94 43.80 -16.76
N ILE A 33 -24.83 44.45 -17.00
CA ILE A 33 -23.90 44.93 -15.99
C ILE A 33 -24.38 46.31 -15.54
N ASN A 34 -25.08 46.42 -14.43
CA ASN A 34 -25.05 47.60 -13.56
C ASN A 34 -25.93 47.37 -12.32
N GLY A 35 -25.37 47.75 -11.15
CA GLY A 35 -26.04 47.60 -9.90
C GLY A 35 -27.23 48.57 -9.72
N SER A 36 -28.32 48.02 -9.24
CA SER A 36 -29.34 48.74 -8.47
C SER A 36 -30.32 47.76 -7.83
N SER A 37 -30.58 47.97 -6.57
CA SER A 37 -31.51 47.24 -5.73
C SER A 37 -32.95 47.36 -6.25
N VAL A 38 -33.62 46.20 -6.44
CA VAL A 38 -35.09 46.13 -6.55
C VAL A 38 -35.61 45.05 -5.63
N THR A 39 -36.40 45.44 -4.68
CA THR A 39 -37.24 44.61 -3.82
C THR A 39 -38.30 43.93 -4.65
N GLY A 40 -38.23 42.58 -4.76
CA GLY A 40 -39.24 41.76 -5.38
C GLY A 40 -39.60 40.59 -4.50
N ASN A 41 -40.83 40.60 -3.97
CA ASN A 41 -41.45 39.56 -3.18
C ASN A 41 -41.71 38.32 -4.09
N GLY A 42 -40.99 37.25 -3.89
CA GLY A 42 -41.15 35.99 -4.64
C GLY A 42 -40.88 34.80 -3.74
N ASN A 43 -41.94 34.14 -3.37
CA ASN A 43 -41.99 32.91 -2.56
C ASN A 43 -41.18 31.79 -3.27
N SER A 44 -39.92 31.54 -2.89
CA SER A 44 -39.13 30.41 -3.34
C SER A 44 -38.80 29.56 -2.12
N ASN A 45 -39.25 28.31 -2.21
CA ASN A 45 -39.02 27.23 -1.24
C ASN A 45 -37.57 27.24 -0.75
N GLY A 46 -37.37 27.55 0.51
CA GLY A 46 -36.09 27.69 1.16
C GLY A 46 -35.35 26.36 1.23
N ALA A 47 -34.36 26.19 0.37
CA ALA A 47 -33.24 25.36 0.71
C ALA A 47 -32.53 26.01 1.90
N ALA A 48 -32.77 25.49 3.10
CA ALA A 48 -32.16 25.99 4.32
C ALA A 48 -30.63 25.99 4.13
N LYS A 49 -30.03 27.18 4.01
CA LYS A 49 -28.56 27.34 4.11
C LYS A 49 -28.16 26.78 5.47
N VAL A 50 -27.52 25.62 5.46
CA VAL A 50 -26.88 25.05 6.66
C VAL A 50 -25.96 26.15 7.22
N PRO A 51 -26.13 26.60 8.47
CA PRO A 51 -25.31 27.67 9.03
C PRO A 51 -23.85 27.22 8.99
N ALA A 52 -22.97 28.10 8.50
CA ALA A 52 -21.54 27.90 8.50
C ALA A 52 -21.10 27.63 9.96
N ARG A 53 -20.71 26.40 10.28
CA ARG A 53 -20.22 26.07 11.61
C ARG A 53 -18.93 26.81 11.87
N THR A 54 -18.93 27.69 12.85
CA THR A 54 -17.73 28.27 13.42
C THR A 54 -16.99 27.22 14.21
N TYR A 55 -15.80 26.84 13.76
CA TYR A 55 -14.96 25.87 14.45
C TYR A 55 -14.10 26.60 15.51
N GLU A 56 -14.07 26.07 16.74
CA GLU A 56 -13.21 26.60 17.80
C GLU A 56 -11.72 26.30 17.52
N PRO A 57 -10.77 27.12 18.01
CA PRO A 57 -9.33 26.88 17.87
C PRO A 57 -8.88 25.50 18.42
N ARG A 58 -9.60 24.97 19.40
CA ARG A 58 -9.39 23.64 20.00
C ARG A 58 -9.61 22.50 19.00
N GLU A 59 -10.41 22.68 17.95
CA GLU A 59 -10.67 21.67 16.92
C GLU A 59 -9.41 21.26 16.14
N ARG A 60 -8.47 22.17 15.95
CA ARG A 60 -7.18 21.85 15.31
C ARG A 60 -6.42 20.74 16.07
N HIS A 61 -6.37 20.85 17.39
CA HIS A 61 -5.70 19.83 18.21
C HIS A 61 -6.44 18.50 18.17
N ILE A 62 -7.77 18.51 18.18
CA ILE A 62 -8.60 17.30 18.10
C ILE A 62 -8.41 16.60 16.75
N ILE A 63 -8.39 17.36 15.65
CA ILE A 63 -8.13 16.83 14.30
C ILE A 63 -6.75 16.17 14.24
N THR A 64 -5.71 16.89 14.66
CA THR A 64 -4.33 16.38 14.66
C THR A 64 -4.19 15.14 15.55
N LYS A 65 -4.78 15.17 16.76
CA LYS A 65 -4.85 14.00 17.66
C LYS A 65 -5.47 12.81 16.96
N ASN A 66 -6.61 12.98 16.28
CA ASN A 66 -7.29 11.86 15.60
C ASN A 66 -6.40 11.25 14.50
N VAL A 67 -5.70 12.06 13.72
CA VAL A 67 -4.78 11.57 12.67
C VAL A 67 -3.63 10.77 13.29
N ILE A 68 -3.04 11.26 14.39
CA ILE A 68 -1.97 10.55 15.11
C ILE A 68 -2.49 9.23 15.68
N VAL A 69 -3.67 9.24 16.32
CA VAL A 69 -4.26 8.01 16.90
C VAL A 69 -4.57 6.98 15.81
N ILE A 70 -5.09 7.39 14.65
CA ILE A 70 -5.29 6.49 13.51
C ILE A 70 -3.95 5.93 13.05
N GLY A 71 -2.92 6.77 12.89
CA GLY A 71 -1.58 6.33 12.51
C GLY A 71 -1.01 5.31 13.49
N LEU A 72 -1.08 5.58 14.79
CA LEU A 72 -0.62 4.67 15.85
C LEU A 72 -1.40 3.35 15.85
N ALA A 73 -2.74 3.41 15.73
CA ALA A 73 -3.57 2.21 15.70
C ALA A 73 -3.24 1.33 14.48
N PHE A 74 -3.03 1.94 13.31
CA PHE A 74 -2.57 1.22 12.12
C PHE A 74 -1.16 0.66 12.30
N MET A 75 -0.24 1.42 12.87
CA MET A 75 1.11 0.94 13.16
C MET A 75 1.07 -0.31 14.04
N ILE A 76 0.36 -0.27 15.17
CA ILE A 76 0.28 -1.40 16.11
C ILE A 76 -0.42 -2.60 15.46
N HIS A 77 -1.51 -2.37 14.71
CA HIS A 77 -2.25 -3.42 14.03
C HIS A 77 -1.42 -4.12 12.95
N PHE A 78 -0.81 -3.33 12.07
CA PHE A 78 -0.02 -3.86 10.95
C PHE A 78 1.37 -4.37 11.37
N THR A 79 1.86 -4.01 12.56
CA THR A 79 3.00 -4.68 13.20
C THR A 79 2.76 -6.20 13.28
N ALA A 80 1.58 -6.60 13.74
CA ALA A 80 1.21 -8.01 13.81
C ALA A 80 1.02 -8.65 12.41
N PHE A 81 0.34 -7.93 11.52
CA PHE A 81 0.06 -8.45 10.17
C PHE A 81 1.35 -8.63 9.35
N HIS A 82 2.22 -7.63 9.29
CA HIS A 82 3.47 -7.71 8.53
C HIS A 82 4.44 -8.73 9.12
N GLY A 83 4.60 -8.75 10.46
CA GLY A 83 5.44 -9.73 11.12
C GLY A 83 5.01 -11.18 10.84
N THR A 84 3.70 -11.42 10.78
CA THR A 84 3.16 -12.75 10.45
C THR A 84 3.27 -13.04 8.94
N SER A 85 2.87 -12.10 8.08
CA SER A 85 2.81 -12.31 6.62
C SER A 85 4.18 -12.62 6.02
N ASN A 86 5.23 -11.94 6.49
CA ASN A 86 6.60 -12.17 6.02
C ASN A 86 7.16 -13.54 6.39
N LEU A 87 6.59 -14.18 7.41
CA LEU A 87 6.99 -15.51 7.85
C LEU A 87 6.13 -16.64 7.24
N GLN A 88 4.99 -16.33 6.61
CA GLN A 88 4.01 -17.33 6.17
C GLN A 88 4.60 -18.41 5.26
N SER A 89 5.51 -18.03 4.37
CA SER A 89 6.13 -18.97 3.42
C SER A 89 7.19 -19.89 4.04
N SER A 90 7.67 -19.56 5.23
CA SER A 90 8.82 -20.23 5.87
C SER A 90 8.47 -20.93 7.17
N VAL A 91 7.42 -20.49 7.88
CA VAL A 91 7.03 -21.02 9.20
C VAL A 91 6.14 -22.27 9.09
N ASN A 92 5.33 -22.37 8.03
CA ASN A 92 4.39 -23.48 7.89
C ASN A 92 5.11 -24.73 7.35
N SER A 93 4.89 -25.86 7.99
CA SER A 93 5.39 -27.18 7.55
C SER A 93 4.85 -27.59 6.18
N ASP A 94 3.60 -27.21 5.86
CA ASP A 94 3.03 -27.34 4.53
C ASP A 94 3.45 -26.15 3.65
N LYS A 95 4.34 -26.43 2.70
CA LYS A 95 4.99 -25.45 1.83
C LYS A 95 4.02 -24.59 1.00
N ALA A 96 2.80 -25.09 0.73
CA ALA A 96 1.78 -24.39 -0.05
C ALA A 96 0.81 -23.57 0.80
N LEU A 97 0.66 -23.90 2.08
CA LEU A 97 -0.35 -23.31 2.96
C LEU A 97 -0.20 -21.79 3.10
N GLY A 98 1.02 -21.33 3.37
CA GLY A 98 1.30 -19.89 3.58
C GLY A 98 1.03 -19.06 2.32
N THR A 99 1.54 -19.51 1.17
CA THR A 99 1.37 -18.79 -0.12
C THR A 99 -0.07 -18.81 -0.59
N THR A 100 -0.77 -19.94 -0.42
CA THR A 100 -2.20 -20.07 -0.74
C THR A 100 -3.03 -19.14 0.13
N THR A 101 -2.73 -19.05 1.42
CA THR A 101 -3.43 -18.13 2.33
C THR A 101 -3.26 -16.67 1.90
N LEU A 102 -2.04 -16.25 1.55
CA LEU A 102 -1.78 -14.90 1.05
C LEU A 102 -2.53 -14.64 -0.28
N ALA A 103 -2.53 -15.60 -1.20
CA ALA A 103 -3.30 -15.49 -2.45
C ALA A 103 -4.81 -15.32 -2.18
N VAL A 104 -5.36 -16.03 -1.20
CA VAL A 104 -6.77 -15.91 -0.78
C VAL A 104 -7.05 -14.54 -0.16
N ILE A 105 -6.15 -14.01 0.68
CA ILE A 105 -6.28 -12.67 1.26
C ILE A 105 -6.41 -11.63 0.14
N TYR A 106 -5.50 -11.61 -0.81
CA TYR A 106 -5.50 -10.63 -1.90
C TYR A 106 -6.63 -10.88 -2.91
N GLY A 107 -7.00 -12.12 -3.17
CA GLY A 107 -8.15 -12.47 -4.00
C GLY A 107 -9.48 -11.98 -3.40
N SER A 108 -9.69 -12.17 -2.11
CA SER A 108 -10.88 -11.66 -1.41
C SER A 108 -10.86 -10.13 -1.26
N LEU A 109 -9.67 -9.52 -1.15
CA LEU A 109 -9.51 -8.07 -1.16
C LEU A 109 -9.98 -7.43 -2.47
N ILE A 110 -9.73 -8.08 -3.62
CA ILE A 110 -10.24 -7.63 -4.92
C ILE A 110 -11.76 -7.52 -4.90
N LEU A 111 -12.44 -8.59 -4.47
CA LEU A 111 -13.90 -8.64 -4.37
C LEU A 111 -14.41 -7.61 -3.36
N SER A 112 -13.76 -7.54 -2.21
CA SER A 112 -14.10 -6.59 -1.15
C SER A 112 -14.05 -5.14 -1.66
N ASN A 113 -12.98 -4.73 -2.33
CA ASN A 113 -12.83 -3.36 -2.84
C ASN A 113 -13.95 -2.92 -3.79
N ILE A 114 -14.57 -3.87 -4.50
CA ILE A 114 -15.66 -3.59 -5.43
C ILE A 114 -17.01 -3.38 -4.71
N PHE A 115 -17.30 -4.21 -3.71
CA PHE A 115 -18.67 -4.34 -3.19
C PHE A 115 -18.90 -3.79 -1.78
N LEU A 116 -17.91 -3.89 -0.88
CA LEU A 116 -18.14 -3.69 0.55
C LEU A 116 -17.96 -2.25 1.07
N PRO A 117 -17.00 -1.42 0.62
CA PRO A 117 -16.65 -0.18 1.29
C PRO A 117 -17.84 0.77 1.46
N MET A 118 -18.58 1.00 0.39
CA MET A 118 -19.73 1.92 0.40
C MET A 118 -20.83 1.48 1.37
N THR A 119 -21.17 0.19 1.36
CA THR A 119 -22.21 -0.37 2.20
C THR A 119 -21.83 -0.30 3.68
N VAL A 120 -20.62 -0.75 4.02
CA VAL A 120 -20.14 -0.80 5.39
C VAL A 120 -19.93 0.60 5.98
N ILE A 121 -19.35 1.54 5.20
CA ILE A 121 -19.15 2.92 5.65
C ILE A 121 -20.49 3.64 5.86
N ARG A 122 -21.49 3.40 5.02
CA ARG A 122 -22.85 3.95 5.22
C ARG A 122 -23.49 3.45 6.50
N TRP A 123 -23.30 2.18 6.86
CA TRP A 123 -23.91 1.61 8.06
C TRP A 123 -23.22 2.06 9.34
N PHE A 124 -21.89 2.03 9.39
CA PHE A 124 -21.13 2.21 10.62
C PHE A 124 -20.39 3.56 10.69
N GLY A 125 -20.15 4.22 9.56
CA GLY A 125 -19.26 5.40 9.47
C GLY A 125 -17.79 5.01 9.53
N CYS A 126 -16.88 5.92 9.12
CA CYS A 126 -15.47 5.59 8.88
C CYS A 126 -14.77 4.99 10.10
N HIS A 127 -14.88 5.58 11.31
CA HIS A 127 -14.10 5.13 12.47
C HIS A 127 -14.50 3.73 12.97
N LEU A 128 -15.82 3.43 13.04
CA LEU A 128 -16.28 2.09 13.41
C LEU A 128 -15.97 1.07 12.32
N THR A 129 -16.05 1.45 11.06
CA THR A 129 -15.64 0.58 9.94
C THR A 129 -14.18 0.19 10.07
N MET A 130 -13.27 1.13 10.40
CA MET A 130 -11.86 0.81 10.64
C MET A 130 -11.68 -0.16 11.82
N ALA A 131 -12.38 0.06 12.93
CA ALA A 131 -12.32 -0.83 14.10
C ALA A 131 -12.84 -2.24 13.79
N LEU A 132 -13.99 -2.35 13.10
CA LEU A 132 -14.55 -3.64 12.67
C LEU A 132 -13.63 -4.35 11.67
N SER A 133 -13.00 -3.60 10.77
CA SER A 133 -12.04 -4.15 9.84
C SER A 133 -10.80 -4.69 10.57
N PHE A 134 -10.29 -3.99 11.58
CA PHE A 134 -9.20 -4.51 12.42
C PHE A 134 -9.59 -5.82 13.09
N PHE A 135 -10.80 -5.90 13.61
CA PHE A 135 -11.31 -7.16 14.18
C PHE A 135 -11.35 -8.30 13.16
N ALA A 136 -11.65 -8.00 11.88
CA ALA A 136 -11.64 -9.00 10.80
C ALA A 136 -10.26 -9.58 10.48
N TYR A 137 -9.17 -8.91 10.85
CA TYR A 137 -7.80 -9.42 10.69
C TYR A 137 -7.37 -10.36 11.83
N MET A 138 -7.97 -10.25 13.02
CA MET A 138 -7.55 -11.03 14.19
C MET A 138 -7.65 -12.56 13.99
N PRO A 139 -8.68 -13.12 13.32
CA PRO A 139 -8.75 -14.56 13.05
C PRO A 139 -7.57 -15.11 12.28
N PHE A 140 -6.96 -14.31 11.38
CA PHE A 140 -5.78 -14.74 10.63
C PHE A 140 -4.54 -14.92 11.53
N ILE A 141 -4.37 -14.02 12.50
CA ILE A 141 -3.31 -14.19 13.49
C ILE A 141 -3.66 -15.35 14.44
N ALA A 142 -4.89 -15.44 14.93
CA ALA A 142 -5.32 -16.52 15.80
C ALA A 142 -5.19 -17.92 15.14
N ALA A 143 -5.42 -18.02 13.83
CA ALA A 143 -5.26 -19.26 13.08
C ALA A 143 -3.82 -19.79 13.06
N GLN A 144 -2.82 -18.95 13.40
CA GLN A 144 -1.42 -19.39 13.53
C GLN A 144 -1.19 -20.33 14.72
N PHE A 145 -2.10 -20.39 15.70
CA PHE A 145 -2.04 -21.41 16.75
C PHE A 145 -2.24 -22.84 16.21
N PHE A 146 -3.04 -22.96 15.15
CA PHE A 146 -3.35 -24.22 14.48
C PHE A 146 -3.30 -24.02 12.97
N PRO A 147 -2.11 -23.91 12.35
CA PRO A 147 -1.95 -23.54 10.95
C PRO A 147 -2.33 -24.71 10.03
N ARG A 148 -3.61 -24.72 9.61
CA ARG A 148 -4.19 -25.69 8.68
C ARG A 148 -4.95 -24.97 7.58
N PHE A 149 -5.20 -25.63 6.45
CA PHE A 149 -6.05 -25.06 5.38
C PHE A 149 -7.43 -24.67 5.88
N GLU A 150 -8.03 -25.48 6.74
CA GLU A 150 -9.36 -25.28 7.30
C GLU A 150 -9.45 -24.05 8.23
N THR A 151 -8.35 -23.61 8.81
CA THR A 151 -8.28 -22.44 9.70
C THR A 151 -7.77 -21.19 8.98
N LEU A 152 -6.69 -21.31 8.22
CA LEU A 152 -6.04 -20.17 7.58
C LEU A 152 -6.79 -19.64 6.35
N ILE A 153 -7.43 -20.51 5.56
CA ILE A 153 -8.16 -20.06 4.37
C ILE A 153 -9.39 -19.22 4.72
N PRO A 154 -10.31 -19.66 5.62
CA PRO A 154 -11.41 -18.82 6.06
C PRO A 154 -10.95 -17.54 6.75
N ALA A 155 -9.89 -17.60 7.54
CA ALA A 155 -9.31 -16.44 8.20
C ALA A 155 -8.71 -15.46 7.17
N GLY A 156 -8.03 -15.95 6.14
CA GLY A 156 -7.54 -15.15 5.02
C GLY A 156 -8.65 -14.45 4.24
N LEU A 157 -9.77 -15.14 3.98
CA LEU A 157 -10.97 -14.52 3.40
C LEU A 157 -11.47 -13.36 4.25
N MET A 158 -11.52 -13.51 5.57
CA MET A 158 -11.96 -12.43 6.49
C MET A 158 -11.03 -11.22 6.41
N VAL A 159 -9.71 -11.42 6.35
CA VAL A 159 -8.73 -10.33 6.16
C VAL A 159 -9.02 -9.55 4.89
N GLY A 160 -9.14 -10.22 3.75
CA GLY A 160 -9.39 -9.54 2.49
C GLY A 160 -10.75 -8.82 2.46
N LEU A 161 -11.80 -9.43 3.01
CA LEU A 161 -13.12 -8.79 3.12
C LEU A 161 -13.06 -7.54 4.02
N GLY A 162 -12.31 -7.58 5.12
CA GLY A 162 -12.10 -6.42 6.00
C GLY A 162 -11.21 -5.33 5.36
N GLY A 163 -10.26 -5.71 4.49
CA GLY A 163 -9.28 -4.81 3.91
C GLY A 163 -9.87 -3.71 3.03
N GLY A 164 -10.81 -4.02 2.16
CA GLY A 164 -11.47 -3.03 1.30
C GLY A 164 -12.12 -1.87 2.08
N PRO A 165 -13.04 -2.16 3.01
CA PRO A 165 -13.62 -1.14 3.88
C PRO A 165 -12.59 -0.39 4.73
N LEU A 166 -11.54 -1.06 5.22
CA LEU A 166 -10.47 -0.46 6.01
C LEU A 166 -9.77 0.67 5.28
N TRP A 167 -9.22 0.36 4.11
CA TRP A 167 -8.44 1.32 3.34
C TRP A 167 -9.28 2.47 2.81
N CYS A 168 -10.51 2.20 2.37
CA CYS A 168 -11.45 3.22 1.92
C CYS A 168 -11.87 4.16 3.07
N SER A 169 -12.18 3.62 4.24
CA SER A 169 -12.54 4.41 5.43
C SER A 169 -11.41 5.31 5.89
N LYS A 170 -10.18 4.79 5.90
CA LYS A 170 -8.98 5.56 6.25
C LYS A 170 -8.79 6.75 5.31
N CYS A 171 -8.83 6.52 4.00
CA CYS A 171 -8.68 7.60 3.02
C CYS A 171 -9.79 8.65 3.15
N THR A 172 -11.03 8.22 3.28
CA THR A 172 -12.19 9.10 3.48
C THR A 172 -12.07 9.93 4.76
N TYR A 173 -11.67 9.29 5.87
CA TYR A 173 -11.48 9.99 7.14
C TYR A 173 -10.41 11.07 7.05
N LEU A 174 -9.20 10.72 6.57
CA LEU A 174 -8.07 11.65 6.46
C LEU A 174 -8.39 12.84 5.53
N SER A 175 -9.02 12.59 4.39
CA SER A 175 -9.42 13.65 3.45
C SER A 175 -10.45 14.59 4.07
N THR A 176 -11.44 14.05 4.77
CA THR A 176 -12.50 14.84 5.42
C THR A 176 -11.97 15.72 6.54
N VAL A 177 -11.09 15.19 7.40
CA VAL A 177 -10.51 15.99 8.48
C VAL A 177 -9.50 17.02 7.96
N ALA A 178 -8.83 16.76 6.83
CA ALA A 178 -7.98 17.74 6.16
C ALA A 178 -8.80 18.93 5.63
N GLU A 179 -9.97 18.65 5.05
CA GLU A 179 -10.91 19.70 4.64
C GLU A 179 -11.44 20.48 5.85
N ALA A 180 -11.83 19.79 6.92
CA ALA A 180 -12.26 20.44 8.16
C ALA A 180 -11.17 21.36 8.73
N LEU A 181 -9.90 20.92 8.75
CA LEU A 181 -8.77 21.75 9.18
C LEU A 181 -8.59 23.00 8.31
N THR A 182 -8.82 22.88 7.01
CA THR A 182 -8.75 23.99 6.06
C THR A 182 -9.80 25.05 6.38
N LYS A 183 -11.02 24.63 6.68
CA LYS A 183 -12.12 25.52 7.11
C LYS A 183 -11.82 26.19 8.45
N VAL A 184 -11.26 25.46 9.42
CA VAL A 184 -10.82 26.00 10.72
C VAL A 184 -9.75 27.09 10.57
N ARG A 185 -8.87 26.94 9.58
CA ARG A 185 -7.78 27.91 9.30
C ARG A 185 -8.20 29.09 8.43
N GLY A 186 -9.40 29.06 7.85
CA GLY A 186 -9.87 30.12 6.94
C GLY A 186 -9.07 30.28 5.65
N ASN A 187 -8.31 29.24 5.23
CA ASN A 187 -7.41 29.30 4.08
C ASN A 187 -7.69 28.14 3.11
N GLU A 188 -8.71 28.30 2.27
CA GLU A 188 -9.15 27.24 1.34
C GLU A 188 -8.11 26.83 0.30
N SER A 189 -7.16 27.72 -0.04
CA SER A 189 -6.08 27.42 -0.99
C SER A 189 -5.09 26.36 -0.48
N ARG A 190 -5.13 25.99 0.79
CA ARG A 190 -4.25 25.00 1.42
C ARG A 190 -4.89 23.62 1.64
N LYS A 191 -6.05 23.34 1.07
CA LYS A 191 -6.74 22.06 1.21
C LYS A 191 -5.83 20.88 0.79
N ASP A 192 -5.23 20.97 -0.37
CA ASP A 192 -4.36 19.92 -0.91
C ASP A 192 -3.11 19.71 -0.05
N VAL A 193 -2.50 20.80 0.42
CA VAL A 193 -1.34 20.74 1.31
C VAL A 193 -1.66 20.05 2.65
N ASN A 194 -2.81 20.36 3.25
CA ASN A 194 -3.22 19.72 4.51
C ASN A 194 -3.51 18.22 4.30
N THR A 195 -4.12 17.87 3.16
CA THR A 195 -4.38 16.49 2.79
C THR A 195 -3.07 15.70 2.66
N VAL A 196 -2.12 16.22 1.87
CA VAL A 196 -0.79 15.59 1.70
C VAL A 196 -0.08 15.42 3.05
N LYS A 197 -0.12 16.43 3.93
CA LYS A 197 0.49 16.34 5.28
C LYS A 197 -0.11 15.24 6.13
N PHE A 198 -1.44 15.08 6.12
CA PHE A 198 -2.09 14.05 6.92
C PHE A 198 -1.85 12.64 6.37
N PHE A 199 -1.85 12.48 5.05
CA PHE A 199 -1.46 11.20 4.44
C PHE A 199 0.01 10.88 4.71
N GLY A 200 0.91 11.86 4.57
CA GLY A 200 2.34 11.68 4.87
C GLY A 200 2.57 11.25 6.31
N LEU A 201 1.93 11.93 7.28
CA LEU A 201 2.01 11.56 8.69
C LEU A 201 1.49 10.14 8.95
N PHE A 202 0.38 9.77 8.33
CA PHE A 202 -0.17 8.42 8.41
C PHE A 202 0.81 7.37 7.87
N PHE A 203 1.38 7.61 6.69
CA PHE A 203 2.27 6.63 6.05
C PHE A 203 3.58 6.42 6.83
N ILE A 204 4.11 7.44 7.50
CA ILE A 204 5.27 7.25 8.40
C ILE A 204 4.94 6.19 9.48
N PHE A 205 3.80 6.32 10.15
CA PHE A 205 3.37 5.32 11.14
C PHE A 205 3.15 3.94 10.51
N TYR A 206 2.50 3.90 9.35
CA TYR A 206 2.21 2.64 8.67
C TYR A 206 3.48 1.88 8.26
N GLN A 207 4.47 2.57 7.71
CA GLN A 207 5.74 1.93 7.32
C GLN A 207 6.57 1.49 8.54
N MET A 208 6.49 2.21 9.66
CA MET A 208 7.10 1.76 10.91
C MET A 208 6.53 0.44 11.42
N ALA A 209 5.33 0.04 11.01
CA ALA A 209 4.76 -1.26 11.33
C ALA A 209 5.60 -2.42 10.77
N GLN A 210 6.17 -2.29 9.57
CA GLN A 210 7.10 -3.27 9.02
C GLN A 210 8.33 -3.46 9.93
N VAL A 211 8.90 -2.34 10.42
CA VAL A 211 10.07 -2.39 11.29
C VAL A 211 9.76 -3.10 12.61
N TRP A 212 8.70 -2.67 13.29
CA TRP A 212 8.33 -3.26 14.59
C TRP A 212 7.88 -4.72 14.48
N GLY A 213 7.09 -5.05 13.46
CA GLY A 213 6.61 -6.42 13.24
C GLY A 213 7.75 -7.41 13.03
N ASN A 214 8.69 -7.03 12.17
CA ASN A 214 9.85 -7.88 11.88
C ASN A 214 10.87 -7.91 13.02
N LEU A 215 11.02 -6.81 13.77
CA LEU A 215 11.86 -6.80 14.97
C LEU A 215 11.34 -7.76 16.04
N ILE A 216 10.03 -7.74 16.32
CA ILE A 216 9.40 -8.63 17.29
C ILE A 216 9.56 -10.09 16.85
N SER A 217 9.22 -10.41 15.59
CA SER A 217 9.31 -11.78 15.10
C SER A 217 10.74 -12.31 15.11
N SER A 218 11.71 -11.54 14.64
CA SER A 218 13.12 -11.96 14.68
C SER A 218 13.66 -12.08 16.10
N SER A 219 13.29 -11.18 17.00
CA SER A 219 13.73 -11.27 18.40
C SER A 219 13.20 -12.53 19.05
N VAL A 220 11.91 -12.84 18.94
CA VAL A 220 11.31 -14.05 19.51
C VAL A 220 11.96 -15.31 18.94
N LEU A 221 12.12 -15.39 17.61
CA LEU A 221 12.71 -16.57 16.96
C LEU A 221 14.20 -16.72 17.27
N SER A 222 14.98 -15.63 17.35
CA SER A 222 16.42 -15.70 17.63
C SER A 222 16.73 -16.01 19.11
N PHE A 223 15.96 -15.47 20.06
CA PHE A 223 16.20 -15.73 21.49
C PHE A 223 16.08 -17.21 21.84
N THR A 224 15.11 -17.89 21.25
CA THR A 224 14.89 -19.31 21.56
C THR A 224 15.86 -20.20 20.81
N SER A 225 16.29 -19.84 19.59
CA SER A 225 17.33 -20.59 18.86
C SER A 225 18.66 -20.59 19.61
N SER A 226 19.08 -19.44 20.17
CA SER A 226 20.32 -19.35 20.93
C SER A 226 20.30 -20.20 22.20
N ALA A 227 19.15 -20.29 22.88
CA ALA A 227 19.01 -21.14 24.07
C ALA A 227 19.05 -22.64 23.75
N VAL A 228 18.54 -23.05 22.58
CA VAL A 228 18.56 -24.44 22.11
C VAL A 228 19.93 -24.82 21.54
N GLU A 229 20.60 -23.90 20.82
CA GLU A 229 21.97 -24.11 20.34
C GLU A 229 22.97 -24.27 21.47
N GLU A 230 22.85 -23.53 22.59
CA GLU A 230 23.72 -23.66 23.75
C GLU A 230 23.55 -25.02 24.45
N VAL A 231 22.32 -25.54 24.50
CA VAL A 231 22.01 -26.89 25.03
C VAL A 231 22.45 -27.99 24.06
N ASN A 232 22.22 -27.83 22.77
CA ASN A 232 22.60 -28.82 21.76
C ASN A 232 24.11 -28.84 21.50
N ALA A 233 24.80 -27.69 21.46
CA ALA A 233 26.25 -27.64 21.30
C ALA A 233 26.99 -28.36 22.45
N THR A 234 26.40 -28.36 23.66
CA THR A 234 26.93 -29.12 24.78
C THR A 234 26.73 -30.65 24.62
N LEU A 235 25.68 -31.02 23.91
CA LEU A 235 25.35 -32.44 23.63
C LEU A 235 26.03 -32.97 22.36
N GLU A 236 26.14 -32.18 21.29
CA GLU A 236 26.75 -32.53 20.01
C GLU A 236 28.27 -32.54 20.05
N ALA A 237 28.91 -31.78 20.91
CA ALA A 237 30.36 -31.86 21.15
C ALA A 237 30.80 -33.26 21.64
N LEU A 238 29.84 -34.11 21.99
CA LEU A 238 30.08 -35.50 22.47
C LEU A 238 29.87 -36.58 21.39
N VAL A 239 29.26 -36.30 20.20
CA VAL A 239 28.72 -37.40 19.38
C VAL A 239 28.95 -37.30 17.86
N THR A 240 29.37 -36.18 17.23
CA THR A 240 29.34 -36.13 15.75
C THR A 240 30.60 -35.65 15.05
N PRO A 241 30.93 -36.21 13.84
CA PRO A 241 31.93 -35.68 12.93
C PRO A 241 31.46 -34.35 12.32
N PRO A 242 32.40 -33.49 11.82
CA PRO A 242 32.06 -32.15 11.32
C PRO A 242 31.04 -32.21 10.16
N PRO A 243 30.07 -31.26 10.13
CA PRO A 243 29.10 -31.22 9.05
C PRO A 243 29.80 -31.02 7.72
N SER A 244 29.40 -31.80 6.71
CA SER A 244 29.77 -31.61 5.32
C SER A 244 29.37 -30.19 4.90
N GLU A 245 30.26 -29.47 4.18
CA GLU A 245 30.00 -28.18 3.59
C GLU A 245 28.61 -28.17 2.96
N SER A 246 27.70 -27.37 3.54
CA SER A 246 26.36 -27.23 3.01
C SER A 246 26.46 -26.53 1.65
N ASN A 247 26.01 -27.15 0.56
CA ASN A 247 25.99 -26.60 -0.79
C ASN A 247 24.91 -25.50 -0.93
N VAL A 248 24.92 -24.51 -0.02
CA VAL A 248 23.96 -23.39 0.02
C VAL A 248 23.90 -22.68 -1.33
N GLY A 249 25.03 -22.49 -2.00
CA GLY A 249 25.08 -21.84 -3.31
C GLY A 249 24.38 -22.60 -4.44
N GLU A 250 24.21 -23.91 -4.31
CA GLU A 250 23.54 -24.74 -5.32
C GLU A 250 22.01 -24.79 -5.16
N ILE A 251 21.51 -24.62 -3.92
CA ILE A 251 20.09 -24.80 -3.61
C ILE A 251 19.37 -23.52 -3.21
N CYS A 252 20.10 -22.45 -2.83
CA CYS A 252 19.54 -21.18 -2.37
C CYS A 252 19.60 -20.09 -3.44
N GLY A 253 19.00 -18.94 -3.16
CA GLY A 253 19.00 -17.79 -4.05
C GLY A 253 18.19 -18.00 -5.33
N ALA A 254 18.73 -17.61 -6.46
CA ALA A 254 18.07 -17.76 -7.76
C ALA A 254 17.86 -19.22 -8.17
N ARG A 255 18.69 -20.12 -7.70
CA ARG A 255 18.60 -21.59 -7.97
C ARG A 255 17.52 -22.29 -7.14
N PHE A 256 16.96 -21.62 -6.14
CA PHE A 256 15.93 -22.20 -5.28
C PHE A 256 14.69 -22.59 -6.08
N CYS A 257 14.27 -23.84 -5.98
CA CYS A 257 13.05 -24.37 -6.58
C CYS A 257 12.15 -24.97 -5.50
N PRO A 258 10.84 -24.66 -5.47
CA PRO A 258 9.91 -25.26 -4.53
C PRO A 258 9.90 -26.79 -4.67
N GLY A 259 10.03 -27.50 -3.54
CA GLY A 259 10.04 -28.98 -3.53
C GLY A 259 11.39 -29.66 -3.77
N ILE A 260 12.42 -28.93 -4.22
CA ILE A 260 13.76 -29.47 -4.44
C ILE A 260 14.70 -28.87 -3.39
N GLY A 261 15.46 -29.69 -2.68
CA GLY A 261 16.51 -29.29 -1.74
C GLY A 261 16.03 -28.71 -0.40
N ALA A 262 14.75 -28.43 -0.24
CA ALA A 262 14.21 -27.85 1.00
C ALA A 262 14.24 -28.83 2.20
N GLU A 263 14.30 -30.12 1.94
CA GLU A 263 14.37 -31.18 2.98
C GLU A 263 15.79 -31.38 3.54
N VAL A 264 16.79 -30.87 2.84
CA VAL A 264 18.21 -31.04 3.18
C VAL A 264 18.80 -29.78 3.86
N ASN A 265 18.14 -28.63 3.78
CA ASN A 265 18.68 -27.39 4.33
C ASN A 265 18.22 -27.17 5.78
N PRO A 266 19.13 -27.25 6.78
CA PRO A 266 18.80 -27.05 8.20
C PRO A 266 18.24 -25.64 8.48
N ASN A 267 18.60 -24.64 7.69
CA ASN A 267 18.12 -23.26 7.83
C ASN A 267 16.61 -23.11 7.54
N LEU A 268 16.00 -24.10 6.86
CA LEU A 268 14.57 -24.11 6.52
C LEU A 268 13.71 -24.95 7.47
N THR A 269 14.24 -25.35 8.62
CA THR A 269 13.47 -26.04 9.66
C THR A 269 12.44 -25.08 10.26
N PRO A 270 11.14 -25.46 10.28
CA PRO A 270 10.12 -24.61 10.90
C PRO A 270 10.43 -24.35 12.37
N PRO A 271 10.11 -23.15 12.90
CA PRO A 271 10.27 -22.83 14.32
C PRO A 271 9.46 -23.78 15.21
N GLU A 272 9.87 -23.91 16.46
CA GLU A 272 9.14 -24.71 17.44
C GLU A 272 7.72 -24.17 17.66
N PRO A 273 6.73 -25.05 17.89
CA PRO A 273 5.34 -24.62 18.14
C PRO A 273 5.22 -23.60 19.27
N ALA A 274 6.07 -23.70 20.32
CA ALA A 274 6.08 -22.75 21.44
C ALA A 274 6.46 -21.32 21.01
N GLN A 275 7.40 -21.17 20.07
CA GLN A 275 7.81 -19.88 19.50
C GLN A 275 6.68 -19.24 18.72
N ILE A 276 5.99 -20.04 17.88
CA ILE A 276 4.85 -19.59 17.08
C ILE A 276 3.71 -19.18 18.01
N GLN A 277 3.43 -19.94 19.06
CA GLN A 277 2.40 -19.60 20.04
C GLN A 277 2.70 -18.31 20.79
N LEU A 278 3.95 -18.10 21.23
CA LEU A 278 4.38 -16.87 21.89
C LEU A 278 4.22 -15.66 20.95
N LEU A 279 4.72 -15.77 19.73
CA LEU A 279 4.64 -14.72 18.71
C LEU A 279 3.18 -14.37 18.38
N THR A 280 2.35 -15.39 18.15
CA THR A 280 0.93 -15.24 17.90
C THR A 280 0.21 -14.53 19.04
N SER A 281 0.53 -14.88 20.29
CA SER A 281 -0.04 -14.25 21.49
C SER A 281 0.34 -12.77 21.57
N ILE A 282 1.60 -12.42 21.35
CA ILE A 282 2.07 -11.02 21.33
C ILE A 282 1.31 -10.24 20.24
N PHE A 283 1.21 -10.79 19.05
CA PHE A 283 0.55 -10.13 17.92
C PHE A 283 -0.95 -9.98 18.13
N LEU A 284 -1.64 -10.93 18.74
CA LEU A 284 -3.07 -10.80 19.09
C LEU A 284 -3.30 -9.69 20.12
N ILE A 285 -2.41 -9.57 21.12
CA ILE A 285 -2.46 -8.48 22.10
C ILE A 285 -2.27 -7.13 21.40
N CYS A 286 -1.31 -7.00 20.50
CA CYS A 286 -1.11 -5.79 19.70
C CYS A 286 -2.38 -5.43 18.90
N MET A 287 -2.99 -6.40 18.21
CA MET A 287 -4.22 -6.17 17.46
C MET A 287 -5.40 -5.76 18.35
N ALA A 288 -5.55 -6.38 19.52
CA ALA A 288 -6.59 -6.00 20.48
C ALA A 288 -6.42 -4.55 20.97
N ILE A 289 -5.19 -4.16 21.30
CA ILE A 289 -4.86 -2.77 21.65
C ILE A 289 -5.21 -1.82 20.51
N ALA A 290 -4.87 -2.17 19.26
CA ALA A 290 -5.18 -1.35 18.09
C ALA A 290 -6.69 -1.17 17.88
N VAL A 291 -7.50 -2.24 18.06
CA VAL A 291 -8.97 -2.18 17.99
C VAL A 291 -9.51 -1.22 19.04
N VAL A 292 -9.08 -1.33 20.30
CA VAL A 292 -9.49 -0.46 21.42
C VAL A 292 -9.11 1.00 21.12
N LEU A 293 -7.88 1.22 20.66
CA LEU A 293 -7.38 2.55 20.30
C LEU A 293 -8.21 3.18 19.17
N MET A 294 -8.55 2.40 18.14
CA MET A 294 -9.39 2.86 17.04
C MET A 294 -10.81 3.17 17.49
N MET A 295 -11.41 2.32 18.32
CA MET A 295 -12.79 2.45 18.75
C MET A 295 -13.01 3.64 19.68
N PHE A 296 -12.12 3.86 20.63
CA PHE A 296 -12.27 4.88 21.68
C PHE A 296 -11.40 6.13 21.46
N GLY A 297 -10.27 6.00 20.76
CA GLY A 297 -9.32 7.09 20.55
C GLY A 297 -9.70 8.05 19.43
N VAL A 298 -10.51 7.63 18.45
CA VAL A 298 -10.84 8.39 17.23
C VAL A 298 -12.27 8.92 17.28
N ASN A 299 -12.45 10.19 17.00
CA ASN A 299 -13.76 10.82 16.98
C ASN A 299 -14.52 10.52 15.67
N SER A 300 -15.83 10.37 15.76
CA SER A 300 -16.68 10.18 14.57
C SER A 300 -16.70 11.42 13.67
N LEU A 301 -16.72 11.24 12.35
CA LEU A 301 -16.84 12.30 11.34
C LEU A 301 -18.16 13.09 11.44
N LYS A 302 -19.16 12.60 12.15
CA LYS A 302 -20.39 13.36 12.45
C LYS A 302 -20.10 14.69 13.14
N ARG A 303 -19.01 14.76 13.91
CA ARG A 303 -18.53 16.00 14.55
C ARG A 303 -18.22 17.10 13.52
N TYR A 304 -17.77 16.74 12.32
CA TYR A 304 -17.42 17.67 11.26
C TYR A 304 -18.55 17.93 10.26
N GLY A 305 -19.79 17.53 10.59
CA GLY A 305 -20.98 17.79 9.78
C GLY A 305 -21.21 16.83 8.63
N VAL A 306 -20.36 15.82 8.48
CA VAL A 306 -20.53 14.80 7.45
C VAL A 306 -21.60 13.81 7.85
N ARG A 307 -22.72 13.79 7.12
CA ARG A 307 -23.77 12.78 7.30
C ARG A 307 -23.29 11.44 6.72
N ARG A 308 -23.82 10.32 7.26
CA ARG A 308 -23.51 8.96 6.77
C ARG A 308 -23.74 8.80 5.26
N ASN A 309 -24.70 9.56 4.70
CA ASN A 309 -25.04 9.51 3.27
C ASN A 309 -24.10 10.31 2.38
N ASP A 310 -23.35 11.27 2.93
CA ASP A 310 -22.44 12.15 2.17
C ASP A 310 -21.02 11.55 2.05
N SER A 311 -20.77 10.41 2.69
CA SER A 311 -19.44 9.79 2.76
C SER A 311 -19.03 9.04 1.49
N GLY A 312 -19.69 9.23 0.37
CA GLY A 312 -19.32 8.62 -0.91
C GLY A 312 -20.09 9.21 -2.08
N ASP A 313 -19.36 9.57 -3.11
CA ASP A 313 -19.90 9.94 -4.42
C ASP A 313 -20.75 8.80 -4.98
N GLY A 314 -22.02 8.75 -4.71
CA GLY A 314 -23.12 8.02 -5.35
C GLY A 314 -22.89 6.73 -6.18
N LEU A 315 -21.63 6.26 -6.30
CA LEU A 315 -21.22 5.08 -7.04
C LEU A 315 -21.37 3.84 -6.15
N SER A 316 -22.45 3.08 -6.35
CA SER A 316 -22.62 1.74 -5.76
C SER A 316 -21.66 0.73 -6.41
N GLY A 317 -21.40 -0.40 -5.74
CA GLY A 317 -20.43 -1.40 -6.18
C GLY A 317 -20.54 -1.80 -7.67
N LEU A 318 -21.76 -2.00 -8.20
CA LEU A 318 -21.98 -2.30 -9.61
C LEU A 318 -21.62 -1.13 -10.53
N ARG A 319 -21.88 0.11 -10.14
CA ARG A 319 -21.47 1.29 -10.91
C ARG A 319 -19.96 1.48 -10.90
N LEU A 320 -19.32 1.25 -9.77
CA LEU A 320 -17.86 1.30 -9.67
C LEU A 320 -17.21 0.21 -10.56
N LEU A 321 -17.74 -1.01 -10.54
CA LEU A 321 -17.32 -2.07 -11.45
C LEU A 321 -17.49 -1.68 -12.91
N THR A 322 -18.64 -1.14 -13.28
CA THR A 322 -18.90 -0.66 -14.66
C THR A 322 -17.92 0.44 -15.08
N VAL A 323 -17.66 1.40 -14.21
CA VAL A 323 -16.69 2.49 -14.48
C VAL A 323 -15.27 1.92 -14.54
N THR A 324 -14.92 1.00 -13.66
CA THR A 324 -13.62 0.30 -13.66
C THR A 324 -13.40 -0.47 -14.96
N LEU A 325 -14.39 -1.25 -15.41
CA LEU A 325 -14.34 -2.00 -16.66
C LEU A 325 -14.32 -1.07 -17.89
N ASN A 326 -15.07 0.03 -17.88
CA ASN A 326 -15.04 1.02 -18.96
C ASN A 326 -13.69 1.75 -19.05
N LEU A 327 -13.03 2.00 -17.90
CA LEU A 327 -11.68 2.54 -17.87
C LEU A 327 -10.66 1.59 -18.52
N LEU A 328 -10.84 0.26 -18.38
CA LEU A 328 -9.98 -0.74 -19.06
C LEU A 328 -9.97 -0.62 -20.57
N ARG A 329 -11.07 -0.18 -21.19
CA ARG A 329 -11.12 0.06 -22.64
C ARG A 329 -10.31 1.27 -23.08
N LYS A 330 -9.92 2.16 -22.13
CA LYS A 330 -9.10 3.34 -22.46
C LYS A 330 -7.64 2.93 -22.66
N ARG A 331 -7.07 3.24 -23.81
CA ARG A 331 -5.65 2.92 -24.15
C ARG A 331 -4.65 3.35 -23.08
N ARG A 332 -4.92 4.45 -22.36
CA ARG A 332 -4.06 4.93 -21.28
C ARG A 332 -4.00 3.95 -20.11
N GLN A 333 -5.15 3.39 -19.71
CA GLN A 333 -5.23 2.40 -18.64
C GLN A 333 -4.50 1.11 -19.03
N LEU A 334 -4.69 0.61 -20.26
CA LEU A 334 -4.01 -0.58 -20.76
C LEU A 334 -2.49 -0.42 -20.76
N LEU A 335 -1.97 0.77 -21.10
CA LEU A 335 -0.54 1.02 -21.14
C LEU A 335 0.11 1.05 -19.75
N ILE A 336 -0.60 1.53 -18.71
CA ILE A 336 -0.05 1.60 -17.34
C ILE A 336 -0.40 0.37 -16.50
N LEU A 337 -1.26 -0.53 -16.99
CA LEU A 337 -1.67 -1.74 -16.30
C LEU A 337 -0.47 -2.64 -15.93
N PRO A 338 0.50 -2.93 -16.84
CA PRO A 338 1.61 -3.81 -16.51
C PRO A 338 2.50 -3.28 -15.38
N ILE A 339 2.74 -1.96 -15.30
CA ILE A 339 3.53 -1.40 -14.18
C ILE A 339 2.76 -1.47 -12.85
N THR A 340 1.43 -1.38 -12.89
CA THR A 340 0.61 -1.52 -11.69
C THR A 340 0.59 -2.96 -11.19
N MET A 341 0.48 -3.92 -12.11
CA MET A 341 0.60 -5.35 -11.76
C MET A 341 2.00 -5.71 -11.28
N PHE A 342 3.04 -5.08 -11.84
CA PHE A 342 4.42 -5.25 -11.40
C PHE A 342 4.59 -4.94 -9.92
N ILE A 343 4.01 -3.82 -9.42
CA ILE A 343 4.10 -3.44 -8.01
C ILE A 343 3.55 -4.57 -7.11
N GLY A 344 2.38 -5.10 -7.41
CA GLY A 344 1.83 -6.21 -6.62
C GLY A 344 2.62 -7.53 -6.77
N LEU A 345 3.15 -7.80 -7.95
CA LEU A 345 3.96 -8.99 -8.21
C LEU A 345 5.30 -8.94 -7.46
N GLU A 346 5.96 -7.76 -7.45
CA GLU A 346 7.23 -7.59 -6.72
C GLU A 346 7.03 -7.65 -5.20
N GLU A 347 5.94 -7.07 -4.66
CA GLU A 347 5.59 -7.20 -3.24
C GLU A 347 5.38 -8.66 -2.83
N ALA A 348 4.69 -9.45 -3.66
CA ALA A 348 4.48 -10.87 -3.41
C ALA A 348 5.79 -11.66 -3.46
N PHE A 349 6.64 -11.38 -4.44
CA PHE A 349 7.96 -12.00 -4.52
C PHE A 349 8.83 -11.66 -3.32
N LEU A 350 8.86 -10.41 -2.90
CA LEU A 350 9.61 -9.97 -1.73
C LEU A 350 9.15 -10.70 -0.45
N ALA A 351 7.83 -10.72 -0.22
CA ALA A 351 7.27 -11.29 1.00
C ALA A 351 7.42 -12.82 1.11
N VAL A 352 7.48 -13.52 -0.01
CA VAL A 352 7.48 -14.98 -0.03
C VAL A 352 8.78 -15.55 -0.59
N ASP A 353 9.14 -15.17 -1.81
CA ASP A 353 10.25 -15.81 -2.50
C ASP A 353 11.60 -15.30 -2.02
N TYR A 354 11.76 -14.00 -1.90
CA TYR A 354 12.99 -13.42 -1.38
C TYR A 354 13.26 -13.85 0.06
N THR A 355 12.25 -13.75 0.92
CA THR A 355 12.39 -14.13 2.33
C THR A 355 12.74 -15.61 2.48
N ARG A 356 12.18 -16.48 1.63
CA ARG A 356 12.41 -17.92 1.70
C ARG A 356 13.68 -18.37 0.98
N SER A 357 13.86 -17.95 -0.30
CA SER A 357 14.93 -18.48 -1.14
C SER A 357 16.31 -17.86 -0.89
N PHE A 358 16.35 -16.59 -0.48
CA PHE A 358 17.61 -15.91 -0.15
C PHE A 358 17.85 -15.89 1.35
N VAL A 359 16.95 -15.27 2.12
CA VAL A 359 17.20 -14.98 3.53
C VAL A 359 17.08 -16.25 4.40
N ALA A 360 15.93 -16.94 4.36
CA ALA A 360 15.73 -18.14 5.18
C ALA A 360 16.69 -19.25 4.77
N CYS A 361 16.87 -19.46 3.48
CA CYS A 361 17.72 -20.50 2.94
C CYS A 361 19.22 -20.30 3.24
N GLY A 362 19.71 -19.05 3.13
CA GLY A 362 21.13 -18.72 3.30
C GLY A 362 21.50 -18.22 4.71
N TRP A 363 20.53 -17.72 5.49
CA TRP A 363 20.83 -17.11 6.80
C TRP A 363 19.95 -17.63 7.95
N GLY A 364 18.82 -18.26 7.63
CA GLY A 364 17.91 -18.84 8.61
C GLY A 364 16.59 -18.09 8.73
N ILE A 365 15.54 -18.82 9.13
CA ILE A 365 14.16 -18.29 9.24
C ILE A 365 14.07 -17.17 10.27
N SER A 366 14.76 -17.31 11.42
CA SER A 366 14.81 -16.30 12.49
C SER A 366 15.37 -14.95 12.03
N LYS A 367 16.13 -14.92 10.94
CA LYS A 367 16.80 -13.72 10.41
C LYS A 367 16.00 -12.97 9.34
N ILE A 368 14.88 -13.54 8.87
CA ILE A 368 14.00 -12.90 7.88
C ILE A 368 13.62 -11.47 8.29
N GLY A 369 13.24 -11.29 9.56
CA GLY A 369 12.81 -9.99 10.05
C GLY A 369 13.93 -8.95 10.03
N PHE A 370 15.21 -9.30 10.22
CA PHE A 370 16.31 -8.33 10.12
C PHE A 370 16.48 -7.82 8.69
N ALA A 371 16.40 -8.69 7.68
CA ALA A 371 16.40 -8.26 6.29
C ALA A 371 15.18 -7.37 5.97
N MET A 372 13.99 -7.73 6.46
CA MET A 372 12.77 -6.95 6.26
C MET A 372 12.74 -5.62 7.03
N ILE A 373 13.50 -5.48 8.11
CA ILE A 373 13.74 -4.18 8.76
C ILE A 373 14.55 -3.27 7.82
N CYS A 374 15.60 -3.79 7.17
CA CYS A 374 16.38 -3.03 6.19
C CYS A 374 15.49 -2.53 5.04
N PHE A 375 14.59 -3.39 4.53
CA PHE A 375 13.57 -3.01 3.55
C PHE A 375 12.66 -1.89 4.08
N GLY A 376 12.05 -2.08 5.25
CA GLY A 376 11.07 -1.14 5.81
C GLY A 376 11.64 0.24 6.09
N VAL A 377 12.86 0.32 6.65
CA VAL A 377 13.55 1.59 6.90
C VAL A 377 13.88 2.31 5.59
N ALA A 378 14.44 1.59 4.63
CA ALA A 378 14.80 2.16 3.32
C ALA A 378 13.56 2.65 2.56
N ASN A 379 12.46 1.89 2.61
CA ASN A 379 11.17 2.26 2.03
C ASN A 379 10.60 3.54 2.67
N ALA A 380 10.56 3.61 4.00
CA ALA A 380 10.05 4.79 4.70
C ALA A 380 10.83 6.06 4.35
N ILE A 381 12.17 5.97 4.29
CA ILE A 381 13.04 7.08 3.88
C ILE A 381 12.76 7.46 2.43
N ALA A 382 12.76 6.50 1.51
CA ALA A 382 12.56 6.75 0.08
C ALA A 382 11.19 7.37 -0.20
N ALA A 383 10.11 6.85 0.38
CA ALA A 383 8.76 7.42 0.25
C ALA A 383 8.69 8.86 0.81
N GLY A 384 9.37 9.11 1.95
CA GLY A 384 9.42 10.45 2.55
C GLY A 384 10.11 11.50 1.69
N ILE A 385 11.18 11.15 0.98
CA ILE A 385 11.95 12.06 0.13
C ILE A 385 11.48 12.10 -1.32
N ALA A 386 10.72 11.08 -1.79
CA ALA A 386 10.31 10.95 -3.19
C ALA A 386 9.53 12.16 -3.69
N GLY A 387 8.66 12.77 -2.87
CA GLY A 387 7.94 13.99 -3.23
C GLY A 387 8.86 15.16 -3.55
N ALA A 388 9.87 15.40 -2.71
CA ALA A 388 10.88 16.45 -2.92
C ALA A 388 11.78 16.15 -4.14
N LEU A 389 12.08 14.87 -4.38
CA LEU A 389 12.85 14.47 -5.56
C LEU A 389 12.07 14.67 -6.85
N VAL A 390 10.77 14.40 -6.86
CA VAL A 390 9.89 14.67 -8.01
C VAL A 390 9.84 16.15 -8.33
N GLU A 391 9.80 17.04 -7.33
CA GLU A 391 9.83 18.48 -7.54
C GLU A 391 11.16 18.96 -8.16
N LYS A 392 12.30 18.38 -7.76
CA LYS A 392 13.63 18.79 -8.22
C LYS A 392 14.05 18.15 -9.54
N LEU A 393 13.87 16.85 -9.67
CA LEU A 393 14.38 16.03 -10.79
C LEU A 393 13.33 15.78 -11.87
N GLY A 394 12.08 15.98 -11.53
CA GLY A 394 10.96 15.59 -12.38
C GLY A 394 10.58 14.12 -12.26
N ARG A 395 9.31 13.83 -12.52
CA ARG A 395 8.71 12.50 -12.36
C ARG A 395 9.34 11.43 -13.26
N ILE A 396 9.63 11.75 -14.52
CA ILE A 396 10.20 10.77 -15.47
C ILE A 396 11.59 10.34 -15.06
N THR A 397 12.45 11.29 -14.70
CA THR A 397 13.83 11.01 -14.31
C THR A 397 13.86 10.06 -13.11
N LEU A 398 13.01 10.34 -12.10
CA LEU A 398 12.93 9.50 -10.92
C LEU A 398 12.37 8.11 -11.25
N PHE A 399 11.35 8.02 -12.13
CA PHE A 399 10.80 6.75 -12.60
C PHE A 399 11.87 5.90 -13.32
N VAL A 400 12.58 6.49 -14.27
CA VAL A 400 13.62 5.78 -15.05
C VAL A 400 14.76 5.32 -14.15
N ALA A 401 15.23 6.19 -13.25
CA ALA A 401 16.29 5.83 -12.30
C ALA A 401 15.87 4.66 -11.42
N CYS A 402 14.64 4.68 -10.91
CA CYS A 402 14.10 3.60 -10.10
C CYS A 402 13.94 2.30 -10.90
N ALA A 403 13.44 2.37 -12.14
CA ALA A 403 13.29 1.19 -13.00
C ALA A 403 14.63 0.54 -13.33
N LEU A 404 15.66 1.34 -13.60
CA LEU A 404 17.02 0.86 -13.86
C LEU A 404 17.63 0.23 -12.60
N LEU A 405 17.46 0.87 -11.44
CA LEU A 405 17.97 0.36 -10.17
C LEU A 405 17.29 -1.00 -9.82
N ASN A 406 15.98 -1.10 -9.99
CA ASN A 406 15.23 -2.32 -9.72
C ASN A 406 15.60 -3.44 -10.71
N ALA A 407 15.73 -3.12 -12.01
CA ALA A 407 16.19 -4.07 -13.01
C ALA A 407 17.62 -4.57 -12.72
N SER A 408 18.51 -3.67 -12.33
CA SER A 408 19.90 -4.03 -11.95
C SER A 408 19.92 -4.94 -10.71
N LEU A 409 19.06 -4.67 -9.73
CA LEU A 409 18.89 -5.52 -8.55
C LEU A 409 18.47 -6.94 -8.95
N PHE A 410 17.45 -7.08 -9.80
CA PHE A 410 16.97 -8.41 -10.24
C PHE A 410 18.02 -9.18 -11.03
N VAL A 411 18.76 -8.50 -11.92
CA VAL A 411 19.87 -9.11 -12.68
C VAL A 411 20.97 -9.55 -11.72
N TYR A 412 21.32 -8.72 -10.74
CA TYR A 412 22.35 -9.07 -9.78
C TYR A 412 21.91 -10.25 -8.88
N MET A 413 20.67 -10.25 -8.42
CA MET A 413 20.10 -11.38 -7.65
C MET A 413 20.05 -12.67 -8.47
N PHE A 414 19.82 -12.59 -9.78
CA PHE A 414 19.83 -13.75 -10.68
C PHE A 414 21.22 -14.36 -10.82
N LEU A 415 22.27 -13.53 -10.85
CA LEU A 415 23.67 -13.93 -11.00
C LEU A 415 24.37 -14.26 -9.67
N TYR A 416 23.78 -13.82 -8.56
CA TYR A 416 24.37 -13.97 -7.24
C TYR A 416 24.29 -15.42 -6.75
N GLU A 417 25.43 -15.98 -6.39
CA GLU A 417 25.53 -17.26 -5.70
C GLU A 417 25.33 -17.05 -4.20
N ALA A 418 24.25 -17.60 -3.67
CA ALA A 418 23.90 -17.44 -2.26
C ALA A 418 25.01 -18.07 -1.39
N ARG A 419 25.43 -17.37 -0.35
CA ARG A 419 26.44 -17.81 0.62
C ARG A 419 25.82 -17.92 1.99
N GLU A 420 26.26 -18.89 2.75
CA GLU A 420 25.81 -19.04 4.13
C GLU A 420 26.23 -17.83 4.97
N GLY A 421 25.27 -17.25 5.72
CA GLY A 421 25.55 -16.12 6.63
C GLY A 421 25.91 -14.79 5.97
N ASP A 422 25.73 -14.61 4.65
CA ASP A 422 26.02 -13.33 3.98
C ASP A 422 24.94 -12.27 4.26
N TYR A 423 24.80 -11.92 5.54
CA TYR A 423 23.78 -10.99 6.03
C TYR A 423 23.89 -9.60 5.39
N ILE A 424 25.09 -9.16 5.05
CA ILE A 424 25.32 -7.85 4.43
C ILE A 424 24.62 -7.79 3.08
N MET A 425 24.80 -8.83 2.27
CA MET A 425 24.23 -8.86 0.93
C MET A 425 22.68 -9.02 0.99
N TYR A 426 22.16 -9.88 1.88
CA TYR A 426 20.72 -10.02 2.06
C TYR A 426 20.08 -8.71 2.56
N CYS A 427 20.66 -8.02 3.53
CA CYS A 427 20.17 -6.71 3.96
C CYS A 427 20.30 -5.64 2.86
N ALA A 428 21.37 -5.66 2.05
CA ALA A 428 21.56 -4.72 0.95
C ALA A 428 20.48 -4.91 -0.14
N PHE A 429 20.17 -6.15 -0.53
CA PHE A 429 19.08 -6.43 -1.47
C PHE A 429 17.75 -5.90 -0.96
N ALA A 430 17.40 -6.18 0.30
CA ALA A 430 16.19 -5.70 0.93
C ALA A 430 16.13 -4.15 0.97
N ALA A 431 17.23 -3.49 1.33
CA ALA A 431 17.30 -2.03 1.38
C ALA A 431 17.15 -1.38 0.00
N ILE A 432 17.84 -1.88 -1.04
CA ILE A 432 17.72 -1.39 -2.41
C ILE A 432 16.28 -1.59 -2.91
N TRP A 433 15.68 -2.75 -2.61
CA TRP A 433 14.29 -3.02 -2.93
C TRP A 433 13.35 -2.02 -2.25
N GLY A 434 13.54 -1.77 -0.95
CA GLY A 434 12.78 -0.78 -0.20
C GLY A 434 12.85 0.62 -0.79
N ILE A 435 14.02 1.05 -1.28
CA ILE A 435 14.16 2.33 -1.99
C ILE A 435 13.27 2.35 -3.24
N CYS A 436 13.29 1.28 -4.04
CA CYS A 436 12.51 1.19 -5.26
C CYS A 436 11.00 1.21 -4.95
N ASP A 437 10.54 0.40 -4.01
CA ASP A 437 9.13 0.31 -3.63
C ASP A 437 8.60 1.65 -3.08
N GLY A 438 9.36 2.33 -2.23
CA GLY A 438 9.01 3.67 -1.73
C GLY A 438 8.84 4.70 -2.85
N VAL A 439 9.64 4.62 -3.90
CA VAL A 439 9.51 5.48 -5.10
C VAL A 439 8.27 5.08 -5.92
N TRP A 440 8.03 3.77 -6.13
CA TRP A 440 6.86 3.28 -6.87
C TRP A 440 5.56 3.75 -6.24
N LEU A 441 5.42 3.65 -4.92
CA LEU A 441 4.25 4.11 -4.16
C LEU A 441 3.92 5.59 -4.44
N VAL A 442 4.93 6.45 -4.47
CA VAL A 442 4.70 7.89 -4.70
C VAL A 442 4.47 8.20 -6.17
N VAL A 443 5.36 7.74 -7.06
CA VAL A 443 5.37 8.15 -8.48
C VAL A 443 4.19 7.59 -9.25
N VAL A 444 3.87 6.30 -9.08
CA VAL A 444 2.79 5.65 -9.83
C VAL A 444 1.42 6.11 -9.32
N ASN A 445 1.23 6.23 -7.99
CA ASN A 445 -0.01 6.77 -7.45
C ASN A 445 -0.26 8.22 -7.92
N ALA A 446 0.75 9.09 -7.87
CA ALA A 446 0.63 10.46 -8.38
C ALA A 446 0.29 10.48 -9.87
N PHE A 447 0.86 9.58 -10.66
CA PHE A 447 0.59 9.47 -12.08
C PHE A 447 -0.86 9.06 -12.39
N TYR A 448 -1.45 8.15 -11.61
CA TYR A 448 -2.88 7.83 -11.73
C TYR A 448 -3.78 9.05 -11.48
N GLY A 449 -3.46 9.88 -10.49
CA GLY A 449 -4.17 11.14 -10.24
C GLY A 449 -4.15 12.10 -11.43
N ILE A 450 -3.01 12.19 -12.13
CA ILE A 450 -2.84 13.04 -13.31
C ILE A 450 -3.56 12.48 -14.54
N LEU A 451 -3.55 11.15 -14.72
CA LEU A 451 -4.18 10.51 -15.87
C LEU A 451 -5.71 10.53 -15.84
N PHE A 452 -6.29 10.50 -14.64
CA PHE A 452 -7.74 10.37 -14.44
C PHE A 452 -8.32 11.45 -13.52
N PRO A 453 -8.09 12.76 -13.79
CA PRO A 453 -8.49 13.85 -12.89
C PRO A 453 -10.01 13.90 -12.67
N ASN A 454 -10.81 13.57 -13.69
CA ASN A 454 -12.27 13.57 -13.62
C ASN A 454 -12.87 12.26 -13.05
N HIS A 455 -12.05 11.24 -12.79
CA HIS A 455 -12.47 9.92 -12.32
C HIS A 455 -11.46 9.35 -11.32
N LEU A 456 -11.07 10.16 -10.34
CA LEU A 456 -10.04 9.82 -9.36
C LEU A 456 -10.35 8.51 -8.62
N ILE A 457 -11.58 8.37 -8.11
CA ILE A 457 -12.00 7.18 -7.36
C ILE A 457 -11.88 5.93 -8.23
N ALA A 458 -12.39 5.99 -9.46
CA ALA A 458 -12.30 4.87 -10.39
C ALA A 458 -10.86 4.58 -10.84
N GLY A 459 -10.02 5.61 -10.99
CA GLY A 459 -8.59 5.47 -11.26
C GLY A 459 -7.88 4.73 -10.14
N TYR A 460 -8.06 5.14 -8.90
CA TYR A 460 -7.45 4.47 -7.74
C TYR A 460 -8.02 3.08 -7.46
N SER A 461 -9.31 2.85 -7.73
CA SER A 461 -9.89 1.50 -7.66
C SER A 461 -9.26 0.56 -8.68
N ASN A 462 -9.01 1.04 -9.90
CA ASN A 462 -8.26 0.29 -10.91
C ASN A 462 -6.82 0.02 -10.46
N PHE A 463 -6.14 1.01 -9.89
CA PHE A 463 -4.80 0.81 -9.34
C PHE A 463 -4.79 -0.36 -8.35
N ARG A 464 -5.64 -0.30 -7.33
CA ARG A 464 -5.72 -1.34 -6.29
C ARG A 464 -6.17 -2.70 -6.81
N LEU A 465 -7.06 -2.72 -7.80
CA LEU A 465 -7.50 -3.95 -8.46
C LEU A 465 -6.33 -4.68 -9.13
N TRP A 466 -5.56 -3.95 -9.95
CA TRP A 466 -4.47 -4.56 -10.72
C TRP A 466 -3.22 -4.83 -9.90
N GLU A 467 -2.91 -4.01 -8.92
CA GLU A 467 -1.90 -4.28 -7.90
C GLU A 467 -2.21 -5.60 -7.18
N SER A 468 -3.42 -5.75 -6.61
CA SER A 468 -3.84 -7.00 -5.95
C SER A 468 -3.86 -8.19 -6.90
N THR A 469 -4.19 -7.98 -8.18
CA THR A 469 -4.13 -9.04 -9.20
C THR A 469 -2.69 -9.50 -9.43
N GLY A 470 -1.74 -8.57 -9.48
CA GLY A 470 -0.31 -8.88 -9.53
C GLY A 470 0.14 -9.70 -8.32
N SER A 471 -0.28 -9.30 -7.11
CA SER A 471 0.04 -10.02 -5.87
C SER A 471 -0.52 -11.46 -5.89
N VAL A 472 -1.77 -11.65 -6.29
CA VAL A 472 -2.39 -12.99 -6.41
C VAL A 472 -1.60 -13.87 -7.38
N ILE A 473 -1.24 -13.34 -8.55
CA ILE A 473 -0.41 -14.07 -9.52
C ILE A 473 0.94 -14.43 -8.89
N GLY A 474 1.60 -13.48 -8.21
CA GLY A 474 2.86 -13.70 -7.51
C GLY A 474 2.78 -14.85 -6.51
N TYR A 475 1.76 -14.86 -5.65
CA TYR A 475 1.58 -15.92 -4.66
C TYR A 475 1.26 -17.29 -5.29
N ILE A 476 0.48 -17.33 -6.38
CA ILE A 476 0.19 -18.59 -7.08
C ILE A 476 1.45 -19.18 -7.70
N ILE A 477 2.25 -18.36 -8.41
CA ILE A 477 3.46 -18.86 -9.08
C ILE A 477 4.58 -19.16 -8.08
N SER A 478 4.53 -18.61 -6.87
CA SER A 478 5.56 -18.80 -5.84
C SER A 478 5.73 -20.26 -5.44
N SER A 479 4.66 -21.02 -5.36
CA SER A 479 4.71 -22.45 -5.02
C SER A 479 5.05 -23.39 -6.20
N GLN A 480 5.05 -22.86 -7.43
CA GLN A 480 5.15 -23.71 -8.65
C GLN A 480 6.44 -23.49 -9.44
N LEU A 481 7.00 -22.29 -9.44
CA LEU A 481 8.14 -21.92 -10.27
C LEU A 481 9.41 -21.75 -9.45
N CYS A 482 10.57 -22.01 -10.07
CA CYS A 482 11.87 -21.68 -9.48
C CYS A 482 12.08 -20.17 -9.39
N THR A 483 12.89 -19.73 -8.43
CA THR A 483 13.16 -18.31 -8.16
C THR A 483 13.78 -17.60 -9.37
N SER A 484 14.66 -18.26 -10.12
CA SER A 484 15.24 -17.74 -11.37
C SER A 484 14.16 -17.37 -12.40
N THR A 485 13.20 -18.25 -12.62
CA THR A 485 12.09 -18.02 -13.56
C THR A 485 11.24 -16.81 -13.13
N LYS A 486 10.98 -16.66 -11.83
CA LYS A 486 10.22 -15.53 -11.28
C LYS A 486 10.96 -14.21 -11.44
N LEU A 487 12.29 -14.17 -11.23
CA LEU A 487 13.12 -12.99 -11.49
C LEU A 487 13.06 -12.56 -12.95
N VAL A 488 13.08 -13.52 -13.90
CA VAL A 488 12.91 -13.21 -15.32
C VAL A 488 11.50 -12.66 -15.61
N ILE A 489 10.45 -13.22 -15.01
CA ILE A 489 9.08 -12.71 -15.14
C ILE A 489 9.00 -11.26 -14.63
N LEU A 490 9.58 -10.96 -13.45
CA LEU A 490 9.63 -9.61 -12.89
C LEU A 490 10.33 -8.63 -13.84
N LEU A 491 11.48 -9.00 -14.41
CA LEU A 491 12.20 -8.18 -15.38
C LEU A 491 11.37 -7.92 -16.64
N CYS A 492 10.68 -8.93 -17.17
CA CYS A 492 9.85 -8.80 -18.35
C CYS A 492 8.65 -7.86 -18.09
N VAL A 493 7.97 -8.04 -16.95
CA VAL A 493 6.82 -7.20 -16.57
C VAL A 493 7.25 -5.77 -16.29
N LEU A 494 8.38 -5.56 -15.62
CA LEU A 494 8.98 -4.24 -15.39
C LEU A 494 9.31 -3.55 -16.73
N GLY A 495 9.93 -4.27 -17.66
CA GLY A 495 10.25 -3.73 -19.00
C GLY A 495 9.02 -3.31 -19.79
N ILE A 496 8.01 -4.17 -19.86
CA ILE A 496 6.72 -3.88 -20.53
C ILE A 496 6.01 -2.71 -19.84
N GLY A 497 5.97 -2.71 -18.50
CA GLY A 497 5.33 -1.65 -17.71
C GLY A 497 6.04 -0.31 -17.88
N SER A 498 7.37 -0.29 -17.89
CA SER A 498 8.18 0.92 -18.10
C SER A 498 8.01 1.49 -19.51
N ALA A 499 7.93 0.63 -20.54
CA ALA A 499 7.62 1.06 -21.91
C ALA A 499 6.21 1.66 -22.00
N GLY A 500 5.21 1.03 -21.37
CA GLY A 500 3.84 1.52 -21.31
C GLY A 500 3.72 2.87 -20.60
N TYR A 501 4.43 3.04 -19.48
CA TYR A 501 4.54 4.32 -18.77
C TYR A 501 5.17 5.39 -19.66
N GLY A 502 6.31 5.10 -20.29
CA GLY A 502 7.01 6.03 -21.16
C GLY A 502 6.15 6.52 -22.35
N ILE A 503 5.44 5.59 -23.02
CA ILE A 503 4.52 5.93 -24.12
C ILE A 503 3.39 6.84 -23.60
N THR A 504 2.83 6.56 -22.43
CA THR A 504 1.73 7.34 -21.86
C THR A 504 2.19 8.75 -21.49
N GLU A 505 3.34 8.87 -20.88
CA GLU A 505 3.96 10.15 -20.50
C GLU A 505 4.34 11.00 -21.72
N TYR A 506 4.91 10.38 -22.76
CA TYR A 506 5.23 11.07 -24.02
C TYR A 506 3.96 11.66 -24.67
N ARG A 507 2.85 10.87 -24.73
CA ARG A 507 1.58 11.34 -25.26
C ARG A 507 0.97 12.47 -24.42
N LEU A 508 1.11 12.40 -23.11
CA LEU A 508 0.62 13.43 -22.19
C LEU A 508 1.36 14.75 -22.42
N ARG A 509 2.69 14.71 -22.45
CA ARG A 509 3.53 15.91 -22.73
C ARG A 509 3.27 16.51 -24.08
N ARG A 510 3.10 15.68 -25.12
CA ARG A 510 2.78 16.17 -26.46
C ARG A 510 1.43 16.90 -26.48
N LYS A 511 0.44 16.38 -25.75
CA LYS A 511 -0.87 17.04 -25.62
C LYS A 511 -0.78 18.36 -24.85
N GLN A 512 0.01 18.42 -23.80
CA GLN A 512 0.24 19.66 -23.03
C GLN A 512 0.91 20.73 -23.90
N LYS A 513 1.98 20.42 -24.61
CA LYS A 513 2.64 21.34 -25.54
C LYS A 513 1.72 21.84 -26.64
N ALA A 514 0.88 20.96 -27.21
CA ALA A 514 -0.09 21.40 -28.22
C ALA A 514 -1.13 22.36 -27.66
N LEU A 515 -1.56 22.17 -26.41
CA LEU A 515 -2.48 23.07 -25.73
C LEU A 515 -1.84 24.43 -25.40
N GLU A 516 -0.61 24.42 -24.94
CA GLU A 516 0.17 25.64 -24.69
C GLU A 516 0.36 26.48 -25.97
N LEU A 517 0.65 25.85 -27.09
CA LEU A 517 0.74 26.51 -28.41
C LEU A 517 -0.59 27.13 -28.84
N MET A 518 -1.72 26.42 -28.63
CA MET A 518 -3.05 26.96 -28.95
C MET A 518 -3.50 28.12 -28.04
N LEU A 519 -2.93 28.26 -26.87
CA LEU A 519 -3.21 29.35 -25.93
C LEU A 519 -2.27 30.55 -26.12
N SER A 520 -1.16 30.39 -26.84
CA SER A 520 -0.20 31.45 -27.16
C SER A 520 -0.51 32.17 -28.48
N ASP A 521 -1.29 31.56 -29.38
CA ASP A 521 -1.88 32.14 -30.59
C ASP A 521 -3.23 32.80 -30.28
#